data_885cf7c8c554a32be8f0889a5736c5f8
#
_entry.id   885cf7c8c554a32be8f0889a5736c5f8
#
_cell.length_a   1.000
_cell.length_b   1.000
_cell.length_c   1.000
_cell.angle_alpha   90.00
_cell.angle_beta   90.00
_cell.angle_gamma   90.00
#
_symmetry.space_group_name_H-M   'P 1'
#
loop_
_entity.id
_entity.type
_entity.pdbx_description
1 polymer ?
#
loop_
_entity_poly.entity_id
_entity_poly.type
_entity_poly.pdbx_seq_one_letter_code
_entity_poly.pdbx_strand_id
1 'polypeptide(L)'
;MRRLTLALAVLAAAALIPGVATASAAARIAVFKAKAVPIPRPGGGSYAHTGNCLGCAAAVEAEYVFEGSGYGATAQNPAGGIPPISQVNFYLPAGATLHPQGFGTCSEETLKNFGPISCRRDSFASPVGSVLGEVTFGSQRVPEQAELRAFFAPHGGLLFYTAGHSPVALEIVSSGHFVNSHQRPYGMELITLVPPVPSVPGAPLASVKRIRIKAGAASRKGRGIVSYGYLPRRCPKGGFPVKTEVTFGGSFGPEREFGIPAQTLTATYRAPCPRKR
;
A
#
# COMPACT_ATOMS: atom_id res chain seq x y z
N MET A 1 9.37 85.57 21.31
CA MET A 1 10.01 84.27 21.22
C MET A 1 8.92 83.17 21.07
N ARG A 2 8.64 82.83 19.82
CA ARG A 2 7.62 81.76 19.53
C ARG A 2 8.35 80.47 19.21
N ARG A 3 8.11 79.39 20.01
CA ARG A 3 8.65 78.06 19.79
C ARG A 3 7.70 77.34 18.84
N LEU A 4 8.17 77.02 17.65
CA LEU A 4 7.51 76.09 16.72
C LEU A 4 7.88 74.66 17.13
N THR A 5 6.87 73.82 17.50
CA THR A 5 7.02 72.41 17.71
C THR A 5 6.61 71.71 16.41
N LEU A 6 7.55 71.07 15.73
CA LEU A 6 7.32 70.17 14.58
C LEU A 6 6.89 68.81 15.11
N ALA A 7 5.67 68.39 14.78
CA ALA A 7 5.19 67.01 15.02
C ALA A 7 5.54 66.16 13.79
N LEU A 8 6.44 65.20 13.96
CA LEU A 8 6.77 64.17 12.97
C LEU A 8 5.71 63.06 13.06
N ALA A 9 4.84 62.99 12.06
CA ALA A 9 3.92 61.84 11.90
C ALA A 9 4.65 60.71 11.14
N VAL A 10 5.00 59.64 11.85
CA VAL A 10 5.53 58.40 11.27
C VAL A 10 4.35 57.55 10.77
N LEU A 11 4.11 57.53 9.45
CA LEU A 11 3.19 56.57 8.83
C LEU A 11 3.87 55.19 8.82
N ALA A 12 3.43 54.30 9.67
CA ALA A 12 3.75 52.86 9.60
C ALA A 12 2.93 52.22 8.49
N ALA A 13 3.52 52.04 7.31
CA ALA A 13 2.96 51.21 6.25
C ALA A 13 3.11 49.74 6.65
N ALA A 14 2.03 49.14 7.17
CA ALA A 14 1.94 47.69 7.36
C ALA A 14 1.86 47.01 5.98
N ALA A 15 2.98 46.48 5.52
CA ALA A 15 3.03 45.62 4.34
C ALA A 15 2.26 44.33 4.66
N LEU A 16 1.04 44.22 4.15
CA LEU A 16 0.29 42.97 4.07
C LEU A 16 1.05 42.03 3.12
N ILE A 17 1.89 41.18 3.67
CA ILE A 17 2.47 40.05 2.94
C ILE A 17 1.31 39.11 2.72
N PRO A 18 0.84 38.84 1.47
CA PRO A 18 -0.15 37.83 1.23
C PRO A 18 0.47 36.50 1.67
N GLY A 19 -0.04 35.94 2.76
CA GLY A 19 0.33 34.62 3.21
C GLY A 19 0.03 33.65 2.07
N VAL A 20 1.07 33.10 1.46
CA VAL A 20 0.93 31.97 0.53
C VAL A 20 0.33 30.84 1.35
N ALA A 21 -0.99 30.63 1.20
CA ALA A 21 -1.65 29.48 1.78
C ALA A 21 -0.99 28.25 1.16
N THR A 22 -0.10 27.61 1.92
CA THR A 22 0.46 26.30 1.54
C THR A 22 -0.71 25.34 1.51
N ALA A 23 -1.11 24.91 0.30
CA ALA A 23 -2.12 23.91 0.13
C ALA A 23 -1.69 22.67 0.94
N SER A 24 -2.45 22.33 1.96
CA SER A 24 -2.19 21.14 2.76
C SER A 24 -2.28 19.92 1.86
N ALA A 25 -1.24 19.09 1.85
CA ALA A 25 -1.25 17.83 1.12
C ALA A 25 -2.39 16.95 1.65
N ALA A 26 -3.28 16.51 0.77
CA ALA A 26 -4.46 15.73 1.13
C ALA A 26 -4.55 14.47 0.27
N ALA A 27 -5.02 13.38 0.87
CA ALA A 27 -5.28 12.11 0.20
C ALA A 27 -6.70 11.64 0.47
N ARG A 28 -7.22 10.77 -0.41
CA ARG A 28 -8.44 9.97 -0.17
C ARG A 28 -8.32 8.60 -0.81
N ILE A 29 -9.01 7.62 -0.24
CA ILE A 29 -9.19 6.30 -0.85
C ILE A 29 -10.46 6.39 -1.72
N ALA A 30 -10.27 6.51 -3.04
CA ALA A 30 -11.37 6.61 -3.99
C ALA A 30 -12.03 5.25 -4.24
N VAL A 31 -11.23 4.17 -4.26
CA VAL A 31 -11.72 2.80 -4.41
C VAL A 31 -10.93 1.89 -3.48
N PHE A 32 -11.66 1.05 -2.74
CA PHE A 32 -11.14 -0.13 -2.06
C PHE A 32 -12.08 -1.29 -2.31
N LYS A 33 -11.55 -2.36 -2.91
CA LYS A 33 -12.28 -3.62 -3.14
C LYS A 33 -11.38 -4.79 -2.80
N ALA A 34 -11.96 -5.83 -2.23
CA ALA A 34 -11.27 -7.09 -1.99
C ALA A 34 -12.24 -8.26 -2.18
N LYS A 35 -11.77 -9.34 -2.75
CA LYS A 35 -12.57 -10.56 -2.93
C LYS A 35 -11.71 -11.81 -2.82
N ALA A 36 -12.33 -12.89 -2.41
CA ALA A 36 -11.74 -14.20 -2.50
C ALA A 36 -11.75 -14.69 -3.95
N VAL A 37 -10.64 -15.23 -4.40
CA VAL A 37 -10.48 -15.75 -5.76
C VAL A 37 -9.78 -17.12 -5.72
N PRO A 38 -9.92 -17.93 -6.78
CA PRO A 38 -9.15 -19.15 -6.93
C PRO A 38 -7.65 -18.88 -6.86
N ILE A 39 -6.91 -19.78 -6.23
CA ILE A 39 -5.46 -19.64 -6.09
C ILE A 39 -4.81 -19.88 -7.45
N PRO A 40 -4.02 -18.93 -7.96
CA PRO A 40 -3.33 -19.08 -9.23
C PRO A 40 -2.27 -20.17 -9.17
N ARG A 41 -2.03 -20.84 -10.31
CA ARG A 41 -0.94 -21.81 -10.48
C ARG A 41 0.27 -21.14 -11.10
N PRO A 42 1.49 -21.50 -10.71
CA PRO A 42 2.66 -21.23 -11.50
C PRO A 42 2.47 -21.80 -12.91
N GLY A 43 2.64 -20.98 -13.95
CA GLY A 43 2.42 -21.41 -15.33
C GLY A 43 1.01 -21.25 -15.89
N GLY A 44 0.08 -20.66 -15.10
CA GLY A 44 -1.26 -20.28 -15.55
C GLY A 44 -2.40 -21.13 -15.00
N GLY A 45 -3.61 -20.59 -15.11
CA GLY A 45 -4.81 -21.20 -14.53
C GLY A 45 -4.86 -21.09 -13.01
N SER A 46 -5.73 -21.89 -12.39
CA SER A 46 -5.94 -21.91 -10.93
C SER A 46 -6.03 -23.33 -10.39
N TYR A 47 -5.78 -23.51 -9.10
CA TYR A 47 -6.02 -24.74 -8.40
C TYR A 47 -7.54 -25.01 -8.31
N ALA A 48 -7.95 -26.24 -8.63
CA ALA A 48 -9.35 -26.64 -8.52
C ALA A 48 -9.83 -26.55 -7.06
N HIS A 49 -11.13 -26.28 -6.87
CA HIS A 49 -11.79 -26.19 -5.57
C HIS A 49 -11.22 -25.14 -4.61
N THR A 50 -10.58 -24.09 -5.14
CA THR A 50 -10.10 -22.95 -4.36
C THR A 50 -10.91 -21.70 -4.64
N GLY A 51 -11.08 -20.80 -3.65
CA GLY A 51 -11.75 -19.51 -3.78
C GLY A 51 -13.28 -19.55 -3.99
N ASN A 52 -13.90 -20.71 -4.10
CA ASN A 52 -15.29 -20.88 -4.52
C ASN A 52 -16.20 -21.56 -3.49
N CYS A 53 -15.75 -21.80 -2.28
CA CYS A 53 -16.53 -22.36 -1.19
C CYS A 53 -16.10 -21.82 0.17
N LEU A 54 -17.02 -21.90 1.15
CA LEU A 54 -16.73 -21.53 2.54
C LEU A 54 -15.76 -22.55 3.16
N GLY A 55 -14.79 -22.04 3.92
CA GLY A 55 -13.73 -22.86 4.50
C GLY A 55 -12.69 -23.38 3.50
N CYS A 56 -12.83 -23.06 2.22
CA CYS A 56 -11.87 -23.47 1.21
C CYS A 56 -10.62 -22.59 1.21
N ALA A 57 -9.55 -23.16 0.67
CA ALA A 57 -8.35 -22.43 0.30
C ALA A 57 -8.68 -21.32 -0.69
N ALA A 58 -8.09 -20.14 -0.52
CA ALA A 58 -8.32 -18.99 -1.40
C ALA A 58 -7.11 -18.07 -1.46
N ALA A 59 -7.00 -17.35 -2.58
CA ALA A 59 -6.24 -16.11 -2.67
C ALA A 59 -7.16 -14.91 -2.45
N VAL A 60 -6.59 -13.80 -2.05
CA VAL A 60 -7.27 -12.49 -1.94
C VAL A 60 -6.83 -11.63 -3.10
N GLU A 61 -7.79 -11.14 -3.88
CA GLU A 61 -7.55 -10.08 -4.88
C GLU A 61 -7.99 -8.76 -4.28
N ALA A 62 -7.10 -7.78 -4.27
CA ALA A 62 -7.37 -6.44 -3.75
C ALA A 62 -7.06 -5.38 -4.80
N GLU A 63 -7.90 -4.33 -4.83
CA GLU A 63 -7.72 -3.14 -5.65
C GLU A 63 -7.88 -1.90 -4.78
N TYR A 64 -6.93 -0.98 -4.93
CA TYR A 64 -6.94 0.34 -4.34
C TYR A 64 -6.84 1.39 -5.43
N VAL A 65 -7.58 2.47 -5.28
CA VAL A 65 -7.39 3.71 -6.05
C VAL A 65 -7.31 4.85 -5.06
N PHE A 66 -6.26 5.64 -5.18
CA PHE A 66 -6.00 6.79 -4.34
C PHE A 66 -6.09 8.06 -5.19
N GLU A 67 -6.60 9.12 -4.59
CA GLU A 67 -6.62 10.45 -5.14
C GLU A 67 -6.13 11.44 -4.10
N GLY A 68 -5.59 12.55 -4.56
CA GLY A 68 -5.06 13.57 -3.66
C GLY A 68 -4.37 14.69 -4.42
N SER A 69 -3.94 15.71 -3.66
CA SER A 69 -3.29 16.89 -4.20
C SER A 69 -2.38 17.54 -3.15
N GLY A 70 -1.64 18.56 -3.58
CA GLY A 70 -0.84 19.41 -2.70
C GLY A 70 0.56 18.88 -2.39
N TYR A 71 0.82 17.58 -2.48
CA TYR A 71 2.14 17.05 -2.19
C TYR A 71 3.14 17.39 -3.29
N GLY A 72 4.26 18.02 -2.90
CA GLY A 72 5.28 18.47 -3.86
C GLY A 72 4.75 19.49 -4.85
N ALA A 73 3.80 20.35 -4.45
CA ALA A 73 3.32 21.46 -5.27
C ALA A 73 4.46 22.45 -5.55
N THR A 74 4.53 22.93 -6.81
CA THR A 74 5.50 23.92 -7.28
C THR A 74 4.80 24.98 -8.12
N ALA A 75 5.50 26.05 -8.48
CA ALA A 75 4.94 27.04 -9.41
C ALA A 75 4.55 26.44 -10.77
N GLN A 76 5.28 25.41 -11.23
CA GLN A 76 5.02 24.70 -12.49
C GLN A 76 3.94 23.61 -12.35
N ASN A 77 3.73 23.10 -11.12
CA ASN A 77 2.69 22.13 -10.80
C ASN A 77 1.98 22.53 -9.48
N PRO A 78 1.11 23.53 -9.50
CA PRO A 78 0.48 24.06 -8.29
C PRO A 78 -0.50 23.06 -7.64
N ALA A 79 -1.04 22.12 -8.40
CA ALA A 79 -1.92 21.07 -7.87
C ALA A 79 -1.13 20.06 -7.01
N GLY A 80 0.16 19.90 -7.25
CA GLY A 80 0.96 18.86 -6.62
C GLY A 80 0.48 17.45 -6.96
N GLY A 81 0.83 16.50 -6.12
CA GLY A 81 0.45 15.09 -6.27
C GLY A 81 -0.19 14.53 -5.00
N ILE A 82 -0.45 13.23 -5.04
CA ILE A 82 -0.90 12.45 -3.89
C ILE A 82 0.24 12.35 -2.87
N PRO A 83 -0.01 12.48 -1.57
CA PRO A 83 0.98 12.16 -0.55
C PRO A 83 1.50 10.72 -0.66
N PRO A 84 2.78 10.46 -0.33
CA PRO A 84 3.33 9.09 -0.34
C PRO A 84 2.72 8.25 0.77
N ILE A 85 2.52 6.96 0.50
CA ILE A 85 2.05 5.98 1.48
C ILE A 85 3.22 5.53 2.35
N SER A 86 3.04 5.50 3.66
CA SER A 86 3.99 4.97 4.64
C SER A 86 3.56 3.65 5.25
N GLN A 87 2.25 3.38 5.33
CA GLN A 87 1.74 2.14 5.89
C GLN A 87 0.40 1.75 5.25
N VAL A 88 0.21 0.45 5.06
CA VAL A 88 -1.08 -0.13 4.65
C VAL A 88 -1.42 -1.27 5.59
N ASN A 89 -2.53 -1.15 6.31
CA ASN A 89 -3.09 -2.21 7.12
C ASN A 89 -4.27 -2.83 6.37
N PHE A 90 -4.30 -4.16 6.30
CA PHE A 90 -5.38 -4.92 5.67
C PHE A 90 -5.98 -5.90 6.67
N TYR A 91 -7.27 -5.75 6.94
CA TYR A 91 -7.99 -6.54 7.93
C TYR A 91 -8.78 -7.66 7.25
N LEU A 92 -8.48 -8.89 7.67
CA LEU A 92 -9.18 -10.10 7.23
C LEU A 92 -10.37 -10.41 8.13
N PRO A 93 -11.44 -10.97 7.57
CA PRO A 93 -12.63 -11.34 8.34
C PRO A 93 -12.31 -12.38 9.42
N ALA A 94 -13.03 -12.31 10.55
CA ALA A 94 -12.92 -13.31 11.58
C ALA A 94 -13.22 -14.73 11.03
N GLY A 95 -12.40 -15.71 11.43
CA GLY A 95 -12.47 -17.10 10.95
C GLY A 95 -11.70 -17.37 9.65
N ALA A 96 -11.08 -16.36 9.02
CA ALA A 96 -10.02 -16.59 8.06
C ALA A 96 -8.79 -17.16 8.78
N THR A 97 -8.07 -18.09 8.16
CA THR A 97 -6.87 -18.70 8.75
C THR A 97 -5.71 -18.68 7.77
N LEU A 98 -4.49 -18.56 8.31
CA LEU A 98 -3.26 -18.62 7.56
C LEU A 98 -2.41 -19.80 8.03
N HIS A 99 -1.78 -20.47 7.08
CA HIS A 99 -0.93 -21.64 7.32
C HIS A 99 0.42 -21.45 6.60
N PRO A 100 1.37 -20.73 7.19
CA PRO A 100 2.65 -20.44 6.56
C PRO A 100 3.55 -21.67 6.41
N GLN A 101 3.28 -22.74 7.18
CA GLN A 101 4.10 -23.94 7.18
C GLN A 101 4.06 -24.67 5.83
N GLY A 102 5.24 -24.95 5.29
CA GLY A 102 5.38 -25.71 4.05
C GLY A 102 5.50 -24.88 2.78
N PHE A 103 5.68 -23.59 2.93
CA PHE A 103 6.09 -22.67 1.88
C PHE A 103 7.55 -22.25 2.12
N GLY A 104 8.29 -22.04 1.03
CA GLY A 104 9.59 -21.38 1.11
C GLY A 104 9.42 -19.92 1.52
N THR A 105 10.49 -19.30 1.98
CA THR A 105 10.50 -17.89 2.32
C THR A 105 11.61 -17.16 1.56
N CYS A 106 11.47 -15.87 1.38
CA CYS A 106 12.51 -14.98 0.92
C CYS A 106 12.79 -13.93 2.00
N SER A 107 14.05 -13.55 2.18
CA SER A 107 14.38 -12.46 3.10
C SER A 107 14.30 -11.11 2.41
N GLU A 108 14.06 -10.08 3.20
CA GLU A 108 14.07 -8.69 2.72
C GLU A 108 15.44 -8.31 2.14
N GLU A 109 16.52 -8.77 2.78
CA GLU A 109 17.90 -8.56 2.34
C GLU A 109 18.15 -9.21 0.97
N THR A 110 17.69 -10.46 0.77
CA THR A 110 17.81 -11.14 -0.53
C THR A 110 17.11 -10.38 -1.64
N LEU A 111 15.88 -9.90 -1.38
CA LEU A 111 15.12 -9.13 -2.36
C LEU A 111 15.78 -7.78 -2.68
N LYS A 112 16.29 -7.07 -1.67
CA LYS A 112 16.95 -5.77 -1.87
C LYS A 112 18.27 -5.87 -2.62
N ASN A 113 19.07 -6.91 -2.35
CA ASN A 113 20.42 -7.00 -2.88
C ASN A 113 20.49 -7.77 -4.21
N PHE A 114 19.60 -8.73 -4.42
CA PHE A 114 19.70 -9.67 -5.54
C PHE A 114 18.41 -9.80 -6.35
N GLY A 115 17.33 -9.12 -5.93
CA GLY A 115 16.05 -9.14 -6.60
C GLY A 115 15.28 -10.47 -6.52
N PRO A 116 14.13 -10.53 -7.18
CA PRO A 116 13.19 -11.66 -7.09
C PRO A 116 13.73 -13.00 -7.58
N ILE A 117 14.68 -12.99 -8.53
CA ILE A 117 15.24 -14.20 -9.13
C ILE A 117 16.02 -15.05 -8.12
N SER A 118 16.53 -14.41 -7.07
CA SER A 118 17.30 -15.06 -6.02
C SER A 118 16.43 -15.73 -4.95
N CYS A 119 15.12 -15.49 -4.99
CA CYS A 119 14.17 -16.14 -4.10
C CYS A 119 13.77 -17.52 -4.60
N ARG A 120 13.55 -18.44 -3.68
CA ARG A 120 13.02 -19.77 -4.03
C ARG A 120 11.65 -19.66 -4.71
N ARG A 121 11.37 -20.49 -5.69
CA ARG A 121 10.10 -20.50 -6.41
C ARG A 121 8.89 -20.74 -5.51
N ASP A 122 9.04 -21.50 -4.45
CA ASP A 122 7.98 -21.83 -3.48
C ASP A 122 7.76 -20.72 -2.43
N SER A 123 8.55 -19.63 -2.48
CA SER A 123 8.35 -18.43 -1.67
C SER A 123 7.43 -17.39 -2.32
N PHE A 124 7.01 -17.56 -3.58
CA PHE A 124 6.10 -16.63 -4.24
C PHE A 124 4.68 -16.74 -3.67
N ALA A 125 4.18 -15.63 -3.14
CA ALA A 125 2.84 -15.53 -2.57
C ALA A 125 1.82 -14.93 -3.54
N SER A 126 2.25 -14.43 -4.72
CA SER A 126 1.36 -13.82 -5.71
C SER A 126 1.85 -14.03 -7.15
N PRO A 127 0.93 -14.05 -8.14
CA PRO A 127 1.29 -13.70 -9.50
C PRO A 127 1.70 -12.21 -9.56
N VAL A 128 2.21 -11.78 -10.70
CA VAL A 128 2.53 -10.37 -10.92
C VAL A 128 1.26 -9.53 -10.82
N GLY A 129 1.29 -8.55 -9.93
CA GLY A 129 0.32 -7.47 -9.80
C GLY A 129 0.84 -6.19 -10.44
N SER A 130 0.15 -5.08 -10.22
CA SER A 130 0.53 -3.79 -10.78
C SER A 130 0.37 -2.65 -9.80
N VAL A 131 1.24 -1.69 -9.90
CA VAL A 131 1.16 -0.38 -9.25
C VAL A 131 1.22 0.69 -10.34
N LEU A 132 0.32 1.66 -10.26
CA LEU A 132 0.42 2.91 -10.99
C LEU A 132 0.74 4.00 -9.95
N GLY A 133 1.85 4.66 -10.13
CA GLY A 133 2.32 5.71 -9.24
C GLY A 133 2.62 7.00 -10.01
N GLU A 134 3.21 7.93 -9.30
CA GLU A 134 3.83 9.14 -9.82
C GLU A 134 5.21 9.31 -9.22
N VAL A 135 6.15 9.64 -10.06
CA VAL A 135 7.54 9.94 -9.69
C VAL A 135 7.91 11.33 -10.15
N THR A 136 8.93 11.92 -9.55
CA THR A 136 9.51 13.16 -10.03
C THR A 136 10.56 12.84 -11.09
N PHE A 137 10.41 13.44 -12.26
CA PHE A 137 11.37 13.36 -13.36
C PHE A 137 11.65 14.79 -13.87
N GLY A 138 12.88 15.24 -13.69
CA GLY A 138 13.21 16.66 -13.86
C GLY A 138 12.41 17.53 -12.88
N SER A 139 11.67 18.51 -13.40
CA SER A 139 10.79 19.42 -12.61
C SER A 139 9.32 18.96 -12.59
N GLN A 140 8.99 17.84 -13.23
CA GLN A 140 7.62 17.38 -13.40
C GLN A 140 7.34 16.10 -12.63
N ARG A 141 6.07 15.90 -12.24
CA ARG A 141 5.57 14.61 -11.77
C ARG A 141 4.97 13.87 -12.95
N VAL A 142 5.46 12.67 -13.18
CA VAL A 142 5.07 11.84 -14.33
C VAL A 142 4.56 10.47 -13.84
N PRO A 143 3.65 9.84 -14.59
CA PRO A 143 3.18 8.49 -14.26
C PRO A 143 4.31 7.48 -14.30
N GLU A 144 4.33 6.57 -13.33
CA GLU A 144 5.21 5.40 -13.25
C GLU A 144 4.38 4.14 -13.18
N GLN A 145 4.67 3.18 -14.04
CA GLN A 145 4.07 1.84 -13.98
C GLN A 145 5.08 0.87 -13.40
N ALA A 146 4.66 0.12 -12.38
CA ALA A 146 5.49 -0.84 -11.72
C ALA A 146 4.80 -2.20 -11.59
N GLU A 147 5.59 -3.27 -11.66
CA GLU A 147 5.18 -4.60 -11.26
C GLU A 147 5.16 -4.72 -9.73
N LEU A 148 4.24 -5.52 -9.22
CA LEU A 148 4.13 -5.81 -7.80
C LEU A 148 4.11 -7.33 -7.60
N ARG A 149 5.00 -7.86 -6.80
CA ARG A 149 5.07 -9.27 -6.44
C ARG A 149 5.08 -9.43 -4.93
N ALA A 150 4.36 -10.41 -4.41
CA ALA A 150 4.43 -10.77 -3.01
C ALA A 150 5.21 -12.07 -2.80
N PHE A 151 5.95 -12.13 -1.71
CA PHE A 151 6.74 -13.27 -1.27
C PHE A 151 6.38 -13.60 0.17
N PHE A 152 6.48 -14.87 0.53
CA PHE A 152 6.42 -15.26 1.93
C PHE A 152 7.71 -14.84 2.63
N ALA A 153 7.55 -14.07 3.71
CA ALA A 153 8.65 -13.68 4.58
C ALA A 153 8.94 -14.77 5.63
N PRO A 154 10.13 -14.80 6.22
CA PRO A 154 10.39 -15.54 7.44
C PRO A 154 9.35 -15.19 8.51
N HIS A 155 9.04 -16.16 9.39
CA HIS A 155 8.08 -15.99 10.50
C HIS A 155 6.62 -15.74 10.10
N GLY A 156 6.24 -16.04 8.83
CA GLY A 156 4.85 -16.03 8.37
C GLY A 156 4.33 -14.71 7.83
N GLY A 157 5.19 -13.69 7.65
CA GLY A 157 4.84 -12.42 7.03
C GLY A 157 4.82 -12.47 5.49
N LEU A 158 4.66 -11.30 4.88
CA LEU A 158 4.75 -11.07 3.45
C LEU A 158 5.78 -9.98 3.15
N LEU A 159 6.50 -10.13 2.06
CA LEU A 159 7.30 -9.07 1.46
C LEU A 159 6.66 -8.69 0.13
N PHE A 160 6.57 -7.39 -0.14
CA PHE A 160 6.04 -6.85 -1.38
C PHE A 160 7.19 -6.19 -2.12
N TYR A 161 7.57 -6.77 -3.25
CA TYR A 161 8.58 -6.23 -4.15
C TYR A 161 7.89 -5.48 -5.28
N THR A 162 8.18 -4.20 -5.40
CA THR A 162 7.67 -3.32 -6.44
C THR A 162 8.83 -2.87 -7.32
N ALA A 163 8.74 -3.06 -8.62
CA ALA A 163 9.76 -2.67 -9.59
C ALA A 163 9.16 -1.86 -10.73
N GLY A 164 9.62 -0.62 -10.88
CA GLY A 164 9.33 0.28 -11.99
C GLY A 164 10.58 0.46 -12.85
N HIS A 165 10.40 0.70 -14.14
CA HIS A 165 11.52 0.79 -15.07
C HIS A 165 11.48 2.04 -15.95
N SER A 166 10.37 2.74 -16.01
CA SER A 166 10.19 3.91 -16.87
C SER A 166 9.12 4.84 -16.30
N PRO A 167 9.39 6.15 -16.19
CA PRO A 167 10.63 6.84 -16.60
C PRO A 167 11.80 6.71 -15.62
N VAL A 168 11.60 6.15 -14.43
CA VAL A 168 12.62 6.02 -13.38
C VAL A 168 12.76 4.54 -12.98
N ALA A 169 13.97 4.01 -13.03
CA ALA A 169 14.23 2.70 -12.44
C ALA A 169 14.13 2.80 -10.92
N LEU A 170 13.19 2.08 -10.33
CA LEU A 170 13.01 2.03 -8.88
C LEU A 170 12.66 0.61 -8.42
N GLU A 171 13.21 0.23 -7.29
CA GLU A 171 12.92 -1.04 -6.63
C GLU A 171 12.63 -0.78 -5.15
N ILE A 172 11.55 -1.36 -4.69
CA ILE A 172 11.04 -1.14 -3.34
C ILE A 172 10.69 -2.49 -2.73
N VAL A 173 11.17 -2.72 -1.50
CA VAL A 173 10.71 -3.85 -0.69
C VAL A 173 9.95 -3.29 0.51
N SER A 174 8.66 -3.61 0.57
CA SER A 174 7.78 -3.30 1.71
C SER A 174 7.58 -4.56 2.53
N SER A 175 7.72 -4.47 3.85
CA SER A 175 7.58 -5.61 4.74
C SER A 175 6.23 -5.61 5.42
N GLY A 176 5.57 -6.77 5.45
CA GLY A 176 4.28 -6.99 6.07
C GLY A 176 4.32 -8.11 7.09
N HIS A 177 3.69 -7.92 8.23
CA HIS A 177 3.53 -8.94 9.25
C HIS A 177 2.06 -9.07 9.67
N PHE A 178 1.65 -10.29 10.03
CA PHE A 178 0.30 -10.56 10.51
C PHE A 178 0.25 -10.50 12.03
N VAL A 179 -0.78 -9.82 12.52
CA VAL A 179 -1.15 -9.79 13.93
C VAL A 179 -2.61 -10.17 14.13
N ASN A 180 -2.98 -10.61 15.33
CA ASN A 180 -4.39 -10.77 15.67
C ASN A 180 -5.05 -9.40 15.74
N SER A 181 -6.18 -9.25 15.05
CA SER A 181 -6.95 -8.01 15.13
C SER A 181 -7.77 -7.97 16.42
N HIS A 182 -7.66 -6.86 17.16
CA HIS A 182 -8.52 -6.56 18.30
C HIS A 182 -9.84 -5.89 17.91
N GLN A 183 -10.02 -5.59 16.60
CA GLN A 183 -11.19 -4.88 16.08
C GLN A 183 -12.20 -5.88 15.51
N ARG A 184 -13.35 -6.07 16.16
CA ARG A 184 -14.44 -6.86 15.57
C ARG A 184 -15.04 -6.14 14.37
N PRO A 185 -15.44 -6.83 13.29
CA PRO A 185 -15.55 -8.29 13.11
C PRO A 185 -14.33 -8.93 12.40
N TYR A 186 -13.15 -8.38 12.56
CA TYR A 186 -11.91 -8.86 11.94
C TYR A 186 -11.19 -9.84 12.85
N GLY A 187 -10.46 -10.79 12.27
CA GLY A 187 -9.68 -11.79 13.02
C GLY A 187 -8.18 -11.56 12.96
N MET A 188 -7.70 -11.05 11.85
CA MET A 188 -6.29 -10.76 11.61
C MET A 188 -6.12 -9.44 10.87
N GLU A 189 -4.95 -8.86 11.05
CA GLU A 189 -4.50 -7.64 10.39
C GLU A 189 -3.11 -7.89 9.78
N LEU A 190 -2.94 -7.55 8.52
CA LEU A 190 -1.64 -7.45 7.87
C LEU A 190 -1.19 -6.00 7.94
N ILE A 191 -0.13 -5.72 8.69
CA ILE A 191 0.49 -4.41 8.79
C ILE A 191 1.66 -4.39 7.82
N THR A 192 1.58 -3.54 6.80
CA THR A 192 2.62 -3.40 5.77
C THR A 192 3.26 -2.03 5.86
N LEU A 193 4.57 -1.99 6.08
CA LEU A 193 5.36 -0.77 6.11
C LEU A 193 5.93 -0.51 4.71
N VAL A 194 5.73 0.72 4.22
CA VAL A 194 6.20 1.17 2.90
C VAL A 194 7.30 2.20 3.11
N PRO A 195 8.55 1.92 2.71
CA PRO A 195 9.64 2.86 2.89
C PRO A 195 9.45 4.09 1.99
N PRO A 196 10.00 5.26 2.36
CA PRO A 196 10.04 6.43 1.49
C PRO A 196 10.88 6.14 0.23
N VAL A 197 10.35 6.53 -0.93
CA VAL A 197 10.94 6.22 -2.23
C VAL A 197 11.33 7.51 -2.93
N PRO A 198 12.59 7.96 -2.81
CA PRO A 198 13.09 9.08 -3.58
C PRO A 198 13.29 8.67 -5.04
N SER A 199 12.70 9.40 -5.97
CA SER A 199 12.97 9.23 -7.40
C SER A 199 14.23 9.99 -7.85
N VAL A 200 14.45 11.17 -7.25
CA VAL A 200 15.64 12.01 -7.44
C VAL A 200 16.00 12.62 -6.10
N PRO A 201 17.29 12.78 -5.76
CA PRO A 201 17.70 13.44 -4.52
C PRO A 201 17.07 14.84 -4.36
N GLY A 202 16.47 15.11 -3.20
CA GLY A 202 15.84 16.39 -2.90
C GLY A 202 14.47 16.63 -3.56
N ALA A 203 14.00 15.72 -4.41
CA ALA A 203 12.67 15.81 -5.02
C ALA A 203 11.59 15.18 -4.13
N PRO A 204 10.31 15.53 -4.37
CA PRO A 204 9.19 14.84 -3.73
C PRO A 204 9.25 13.32 -3.94
N LEU A 205 8.92 12.56 -2.90
CA LEU A 205 8.88 11.09 -2.93
C LEU A 205 7.87 10.57 -3.96
N ALA A 206 8.07 9.36 -4.43
CA ALA A 206 7.11 8.65 -5.26
C ALA A 206 5.79 8.46 -4.49
N SER A 207 4.69 8.57 -5.21
CA SER A 207 3.34 8.36 -4.69
C SER A 207 2.58 7.32 -5.49
N VAL A 208 1.54 6.75 -4.90
CA VAL A 208 0.77 5.65 -5.50
C VAL A 208 -0.64 6.11 -5.82
N LYS A 209 -1.08 5.87 -7.07
CA LYS A 209 -2.45 6.11 -7.54
C LYS A 209 -3.32 4.87 -7.53
N ARG A 210 -2.74 3.72 -7.88
CA ARG A 210 -3.50 2.46 -7.93
C ARG A 210 -2.61 1.29 -7.57
N ILE A 211 -3.18 0.35 -6.82
CA ILE A 211 -2.58 -0.95 -6.54
C ILE A 211 -3.58 -2.03 -6.96
N ARG A 212 -3.11 -3.04 -7.69
CA ARG A 212 -3.83 -4.29 -7.93
C ARG A 212 -2.94 -5.45 -7.59
N ILE A 213 -3.38 -6.29 -6.68
CA ILE A 213 -2.64 -7.46 -6.23
C ILE A 213 -3.57 -8.65 -6.03
N LYS A 214 -3.03 -9.82 -6.27
CA LYS A 214 -3.66 -11.10 -5.94
C LYS A 214 -2.69 -11.90 -5.09
N ALA A 215 -2.94 -12.01 -3.79
CA ALA A 215 -2.07 -12.70 -2.85
C ALA A 215 -2.69 -14.01 -2.37
N GLY A 216 -1.91 -15.06 -2.37
CA GLY A 216 -2.28 -16.41 -1.96
C GLY A 216 -1.61 -17.45 -2.82
N ALA A 217 -1.11 -18.50 -2.19
CA ALA A 217 -0.43 -19.61 -2.86
C ALA A 217 -0.91 -20.95 -2.32
N ALA A 218 -0.69 -21.99 -3.10
CA ALA A 218 -0.88 -23.36 -2.69
C ALA A 218 0.25 -24.24 -3.22
N SER A 219 0.58 -25.27 -2.47
CA SER A 219 1.52 -26.31 -2.90
C SER A 219 0.86 -27.67 -2.87
N ARG A 220 1.31 -28.59 -3.74
CA ARG A 220 0.89 -30.01 -3.69
C ARG A 220 1.72 -30.74 -2.65
N LYS A 221 1.06 -31.42 -1.72
CA LYS A 221 1.68 -32.40 -0.81
C LYS A 221 0.97 -33.75 -0.98
N GLY A 222 1.64 -34.70 -1.62
CA GLY A 222 1.07 -35.96 -1.98
C GLY A 222 -0.16 -35.77 -2.90
N ARG A 223 -1.32 -36.35 -2.48
CA ARG A 223 -2.60 -36.21 -3.21
C ARG A 223 -3.38 -34.93 -2.87
N GLY A 224 -2.94 -34.16 -1.87
CA GLY A 224 -3.65 -32.99 -1.36
C GLY A 224 -3.02 -31.66 -1.80
N ILE A 225 -3.73 -30.57 -1.52
CA ILE A 225 -3.29 -29.21 -1.68
C ILE A 225 -3.19 -28.57 -0.30
N VAL A 226 -2.03 -28.02 0.04
CA VAL A 226 -1.84 -27.15 1.19
C VAL A 226 -1.88 -25.73 0.71
N SER A 227 -2.69 -24.89 1.32
CA SER A 227 -2.81 -23.47 0.98
C SER A 227 -2.32 -22.60 2.11
N TYR A 228 -1.80 -21.42 1.74
CA TYR A 228 -1.41 -20.40 2.70
C TYR A 228 -2.63 -19.81 3.42
N GLY A 229 -3.75 -19.56 2.72
CA GLY A 229 -4.94 -18.94 3.28
C GLY A 229 -6.22 -19.73 3.05
N TYR A 230 -7.11 -19.69 4.04
CA TYR A 230 -8.43 -20.31 3.98
C TYR A 230 -9.52 -19.32 4.37
N LEU A 231 -10.65 -19.41 3.66
CA LEU A 231 -11.83 -18.59 3.93
C LEU A 231 -12.52 -19.01 5.23
N PRO A 232 -13.28 -18.09 5.86
CA PRO A 232 -14.15 -18.45 6.97
C PRO A 232 -15.17 -19.54 6.56
N ARG A 233 -15.51 -20.42 7.49
CA ARG A 233 -16.50 -21.50 7.28
C ARG A 233 -17.94 -21.00 7.24
N ARG A 234 -18.21 -19.76 7.68
CA ARG A 234 -19.55 -19.15 7.69
C ARG A 234 -19.51 -17.82 6.95
N CYS A 235 -20.55 -17.56 6.16
CA CYS A 235 -20.73 -16.29 5.50
C CYS A 235 -21.59 -15.37 6.39
N PRO A 236 -21.07 -14.21 6.81
CA PRO A 236 -21.87 -13.23 7.52
C PRO A 236 -22.91 -12.59 6.59
N LYS A 237 -24.00 -12.05 7.17
CA LYS A 237 -24.99 -11.28 6.42
C LYS A 237 -24.29 -10.12 5.67
N GLY A 238 -24.49 -10.05 4.37
CA GLY A 238 -23.90 -9.03 3.49
C GLY A 238 -22.47 -9.32 3.03
N GLY A 239 -21.90 -10.52 3.31
CA GLY A 239 -20.56 -10.89 2.84
C GLY A 239 -19.45 -10.74 3.90
N PHE A 240 -18.24 -11.13 3.53
CA PHE A 240 -17.08 -11.03 4.41
C PHE A 240 -16.67 -9.57 4.63
N PRO A 241 -16.63 -9.08 5.88
CA PRO A 241 -16.13 -7.76 6.18
C PRO A 241 -14.62 -7.71 5.96
N VAL A 242 -14.15 -6.77 5.17
CA VAL A 242 -12.75 -6.42 5.01
C VAL A 242 -12.58 -4.92 5.25
N LYS A 243 -11.45 -4.52 5.78
CA LYS A 243 -11.12 -3.13 6.06
C LYS A 243 -9.67 -2.88 5.65
N THR A 244 -9.38 -1.65 5.27
CA THR A 244 -8.02 -1.16 5.15
C THR A 244 -7.88 0.17 5.88
N GLU A 245 -6.71 0.38 6.46
CA GLU A 245 -6.24 1.67 6.94
C GLU A 245 -4.96 2.00 6.17
N VAL A 246 -4.91 3.17 5.56
CA VAL A 246 -3.77 3.62 4.78
C VAL A 246 -3.25 4.90 5.39
N THR A 247 -1.99 4.90 5.79
CA THR A 247 -1.31 6.07 6.32
C THR A 247 -0.44 6.67 5.23
N PHE A 248 -0.64 7.96 5.00
CA PHE A 248 0.15 8.79 4.11
C PHE A 248 1.04 9.71 4.93
N GLY A 249 2.28 9.93 4.49
CA GLY A 249 3.22 10.78 5.23
C GLY A 249 3.71 10.17 6.54
N GLY A 250 4.10 11.01 7.49
CA GLY A 250 4.63 10.60 8.78
C GLY A 250 6.12 10.23 8.75
N SER A 251 6.52 9.24 9.53
CA SER A 251 7.89 8.77 9.64
C SER A 251 8.01 7.27 9.37
N PHE A 252 9.15 6.85 8.86
CA PHE A 252 9.54 5.47 8.67
C PHE A 252 10.80 5.19 9.48
N GLY A 253 10.61 4.85 10.76
CA GLY A 253 11.68 4.76 11.74
C GLY A 253 12.24 6.13 12.16
N PRO A 254 13.29 6.16 13.00
CA PRO A 254 13.78 7.40 13.61
C PRO A 254 14.49 8.36 12.66
N GLU A 255 14.94 7.88 11.50
CA GLU A 255 15.80 8.68 10.60
C GLU A 255 15.17 8.97 9.23
N ARG A 256 13.94 8.50 8.94
CA ARG A 256 13.30 8.65 7.63
C ARG A 256 11.93 9.26 7.75
N GLU A 257 11.83 10.50 7.35
CA GLU A 257 10.57 11.25 7.33
C GLU A 257 10.02 11.36 5.90
N PHE A 258 8.70 11.37 5.79
CA PHE A 258 8.00 11.61 4.52
C PHE A 258 7.86 13.10 4.20
N GLY A 259 8.34 13.98 5.07
CA GLY A 259 8.30 15.43 4.89
C GLY A 259 6.92 16.08 5.05
N ILE A 260 5.91 15.28 5.44
CA ILE A 260 4.54 15.75 5.72
C ILE A 260 3.97 15.02 6.93
N PRO A 261 3.03 15.63 7.66
CA PRO A 261 2.33 14.97 8.78
C PRO A 261 1.61 13.71 8.35
N ALA A 262 1.51 12.75 9.27
CA ALA A 262 0.77 11.51 9.02
C ALA A 262 -0.74 11.79 8.88
N GLN A 263 -1.35 11.20 7.83
CA GLN A 263 -2.79 11.18 7.62
C GLN A 263 -3.23 9.74 7.43
N THR A 264 -4.03 9.20 8.34
CA THR A 264 -4.58 7.84 8.21
C THR A 264 -6.02 7.88 7.73
N LEU A 265 -6.30 7.14 6.67
CA LEU A 265 -7.62 6.98 6.06
C LEU A 265 -8.08 5.54 6.18
N THR A 266 -9.37 5.36 6.41
CA THR A 266 -10.00 4.05 6.55
C THR A 266 -11.01 3.83 5.43
N ALA A 267 -11.01 2.62 4.85
CA ALA A 267 -12.04 2.16 3.95
C ALA A 267 -12.49 0.73 4.33
N THR A 268 -13.78 0.46 4.14
CA THR A 268 -14.37 -0.85 4.40
C THR A 268 -15.06 -1.39 3.15
N TYR A 269 -15.08 -2.71 3.00
CA TYR A 269 -15.74 -3.38 1.90
C TYR A 269 -16.38 -4.69 2.37
N ARG A 270 -17.51 -5.08 1.75
CA ARG A 270 -18.16 -6.37 1.95
C ARG A 270 -17.86 -7.27 0.77
N ALA A 271 -16.85 -8.12 0.93
CA ALA A 271 -16.49 -9.09 -0.10
C ALA A 271 -17.58 -10.16 -0.24
N PRO A 272 -18.04 -10.46 -1.47
CA PRO A 272 -19.06 -11.45 -1.66
C PRO A 272 -18.59 -12.84 -1.20
N CYS A 273 -19.45 -13.56 -0.51
CA CYS A 273 -19.16 -14.94 -0.17
C CYS A 273 -19.30 -15.84 -1.43
N PRO A 274 -18.49 -16.90 -1.52
CA PRO A 274 -18.69 -17.92 -2.54
C PRO A 274 -20.11 -18.50 -2.45
N ARG A 275 -20.74 -18.74 -3.60
CA ARG A 275 -22.06 -19.38 -3.65
C ARG A 275 -21.93 -20.82 -3.13
N LYS A 276 -22.86 -21.25 -2.29
CA LYS A 276 -23.00 -22.68 -1.99
C LYS A 276 -23.32 -23.39 -3.33
N ARG A 277 -22.45 -24.28 -3.75
CA ARG A 277 -22.80 -25.27 -4.78
C ARG A 277 -23.57 -26.41 -4.17
#